data_a2cb4aad076079e9de53c27ca2822670
#
_entry.id   a2cb4aad076079e9de53c27ca2822670
#
_cell.length_a   1.000
_cell.length_b   1.000
_cell.length_c   1.000
_cell.angle_alpha   90.00
_cell.angle_beta   90.00
_cell.angle_gamma   90.00
#
_symmetry.space_group_name_H-M   'P 1'
#
loop_
_entity.id
_entity.type
_entity.pdbx_description
1 polymer ?
#
loop_
_entity_poly.entity_id
_entity_poly.type
_entity_poly.pdbx_seq_one_letter_code
_entity_poly.pdbx_strand_id
1 'polypeptide(L)'
;MDVATWAKSYARAWVEMDPEAAADLFTDDASYRSFIFDEPHIGRDGVRSYWSEVTSTQAEVQVTMGRPIVDGPRAAVEFWTTMENSGEEVTLVGCLLLTFDDDGQCRSLSEYYEFAEGRLDPPAAWGAL
;
A
#
# COMPACT_ATOMS: atom_id res chain seq x y z
N MET A 1 2.34 -10.54 -13.73
CA MET A 1 2.88 -9.25 -13.24
C MET A 1 3.90 -9.56 -12.16
N ASP A 2 5.08 -8.97 -12.20
CA ASP A 2 6.05 -9.16 -11.13
C ASP A 2 5.76 -8.22 -9.95
N VAL A 3 6.41 -8.49 -8.82
CA VAL A 3 6.16 -7.73 -7.58
C VAL A 3 6.54 -6.26 -7.73
N ALA A 4 7.64 -5.96 -8.42
CA ALA A 4 8.06 -4.58 -8.64
C ALA A 4 7.01 -3.80 -9.43
N THR A 5 6.44 -4.40 -10.46
CA THR A 5 5.37 -3.79 -11.25
C THR A 5 4.10 -3.63 -10.42
N TRP A 6 3.76 -4.64 -9.62
CA TRP A 6 2.62 -4.58 -8.71
C TRP A 6 2.77 -3.42 -7.73
N ALA A 7 3.96 -3.28 -7.12
CA ALA A 7 4.25 -2.22 -6.16
C ALA A 7 4.12 -0.83 -6.78
N LYS A 8 4.61 -0.66 -8.03
CA LYS A 8 4.44 0.61 -8.76
C LYS A 8 2.98 0.93 -9.01
N SER A 9 2.19 -0.09 -9.37
CA SER A 9 0.75 0.08 -9.62
C SER A 9 0.01 0.44 -8.33
N TYR A 10 0.40 -0.17 -7.21
CA TYR A 10 -0.15 0.14 -5.89
C TYR A 10 0.15 1.59 -5.49
N ALA A 11 1.41 2.01 -5.64
CA ALA A 11 1.81 3.39 -5.36
C ALA A 11 1.04 4.40 -6.23
N ARG A 12 0.89 4.08 -7.50
CA ARG A 12 0.17 4.93 -8.45
C ARG A 12 -1.31 5.06 -8.07
N ALA A 13 -1.95 3.94 -7.71
CA ALA A 13 -3.34 3.96 -7.26
C ALA A 13 -3.51 4.84 -6.02
N TRP A 14 -2.54 4.83 -5.12
CA TRP A 14 -2.58 5.67 -3.92
C TRP A 14 -2.40 7.14 -4.28
N VAL A 15 -1.39 7.49 -5.08
CA VAL A 15 -1.13 8.88 -5.53
C VAL A 15 -2.35 9.44 -6.25
N GLU A 16 -3.00 8.65 -7.09
CA GLU A 16 -4.17 9.07 -7.86
C GLU A 16 -5.47 8.94 -7.06
N MET A 17 -5.39 8.39 -5.86
CA MET A 17 -6.57 8.15 -4.99
C MET A 17 -7.66 7.40 -5.76
N ASP A 18 -7.28 6.26 -6.35
CA ASP A 18 -8.12 5.49 -7.26
C ASP A 18 -8.46 4.12 -6.64
N PRO A 19 -9.64 3.99 -5.97
CA PRO A 19 -10.04 2.74 -5.34
C PRO A 19 -10.23 1.58 -6.31
N GLU A 20 -10.66 1.86 -7.54
CA GLU A 20 -10.84 0.82 -8.56
C GLU A 20 -9.50 0.23 -9.00
N ALA A 21 -8.51 1.09 -9.24
CA ALA A 21 -7.18 0.65 -9.60
C ALA A 21 -6.54 -0.17 -8.48
N ALA A 22 -6.76 0.24 -7.23
CA ALA A 22 -6.29 -0.52 -6.07
C ALA A 22 -6.96 -1.90 -6.00
N ALA A 23 -8.27 -1.96 -6.12
CA ALA A 23 -9.03 -3.21 -6.05
C ALA A 23 -8.60 -4.21 -7.13
N ASP A 24 -8.28 -3.73 -8.33
CA ASP A 24 -7.85 -4.56 -9.45
C ASP A 24 -6.52 -5.29 -9.22
N LEU A 25 -5.76 -4.90 -8.19
CA LEU A 25 -4.49 -5.54 -7.83
C LEU A 25 -4.66 -6.78 -6.96
N PHE A 26 -5.87 -7.10 -6.56
CA PHE A 26 -6.17 -8.14 -5.58
C PHE A 26 -7.06 -9.24 -6.16
N THR A 27 -7.00 -10.43 -5.55
CA THR A 27 -7.90 -11.52 -5.90
C THR A 27 -9.32 -11.24 -5.39
N ASP A 28 -10.30 -11.98 -5.91
CA ASP A 28 -11.71 -11.82 -5.51
C ASP A 28 -11.94 -12.06 -4.01
N ASP A 29 -11.11 -12.90 -3.41
CA ASP A 29 -11.22 -13.29 -2.01
C ASP A 29 -10.07 -12.78 -1.15
N ALA A 30 -9.37 -11.75 -1.61
CA ALA A 30 -8.19 -11.21 -0.93
C ALA A 30 -8.49 -10.76 0.49
N SER A 31 -7.47 -10.84 1.33
CA SER A 31 -7.49 -10.30 2.69
C SER A 31 -6.59 -9.06 2.72
N TYR A 32 -7.14 -7.93 3.08
CA TYR A 32 -6.41 -6.66 3.18
C TYR A 32 -6.47 -6.15 4.61
N ARG A 33 -5.34 -6.16 5.28
CA ARG A 33 -5.24 -5.73 6.68
C ARG A 33 -4.37 -4.48 6.77
N SER A 34 -5.03 -3.32 6.82
CA SER A 34 -4.35 -2.02 6.90
C SER A 34 -3.89 -1.67 8.32
N PHE A 35 -4.50 -2.28 9.31
CA PHE A 35 -4.14 -2.15 10.71
C PHE A 35 -4.16 -3.54 11.32
N ILE A 36 -3.02 -3.97 11.87
CA ILE A 36 -2.80 -5.39 12.17
C ILE A 36 -3.77 -5.95 13.23
N PHE A 37 -4.28 -5.11 14.11
CA PHE A 37 -5.21 -5.54 15.16
C PHE A 37 -6.68 -5.49 14.74
N ASP A 38 -7.00 -4.92 13.59
CA ASP A 38 -8.36 -4.85 13.08
C ASP A 38 -8.69 -6.06 12.22
N GLU A 39 -10.00 -6.30 12.01
CA GLU A 39 -10.46 -7.29 11.06
C GLU A 39 -10.03 -6.90 9.64
N PRO A 40 -9.66 -7.86 8.80
CA PRO A 40 -9.27 -7.55 7.43
C PRO A 40 -10.46 -7.13 6.59
N HIS A 41 -10.19 -6.30 5.59
CA HIS A 41 -11.13 -6.02 4.51
C HIS A 41 -11.07 -7.18 3.52
N ILE A 42 -12.20 -7.71 3.11
CA ILE A 42 -12.25 -8.93 2.32
C ILE A 42 -12.66 -8.65 0.88
N GLY A 43 -11.91 -9.22 -0.06
CA GLY A 43 -12.18 -9.17 -1.49
C GLY A 43 -11.94 -7.81 -2.11
N ARG A 44 -12.16 -7.73 -3.42
CA ARG A 44 -12.04 -6.47 -4.15
C ARG A 44 -13.00 -5.41 -3.63
N ASP A 45 -14.21 -5.82 -3.27
CA ASP A 45 -15.20 -4.88 -2.72
C ASP A 45 -14.74 -4.29 -1.39
N GLY A 46 -14.15 -5.12 -0.53
CA GLY A 46 -13.60 -4.67 0.75
C GLY A 46 -12.43 -3.69 0.56
N VAL A 47 -11.54 -3.98 -0.37
CA VAL A 47 -10.43 -3.10 -0.72
C VAL A 47 -10.95 -1.77 -1.27
N ARG A 48 -11.89 -1.82 -2.20
CA ARG A 48 -12.49 -0.63 -2.81
C ARG A 48 -13.14 0.27 -1.78
N SER A 49 -13.95 -0.31 -0.89
CA SER A 49 -14.65 0.45 0.16
C SER A 49 -13.66 1.10 1.12
N TYR A 50 -12.64 0.37 1.55
CA TYR A 50 -11.61 0.89 2.45
C TYR A 50 -10.87 2.05 1.79
N TRP A 51 -10.43 1.89 0.54
CA TRP A 51 -9.68 2.92 -0.17
C TRP A 51 -10.54 4.17 -0.44
N SER A 52 -11.82 4.00 -0.77
CA SER A 52 -12.74 5.13 -0.93
C SER A 52 -12.85 5.94 0.36
N GLU A 53 -12.92 5.26 1.49
CA GLU A 53 -13.04 5.92 2.79
C GLU A 53 -11.75 6.66 3.18
N VAL A 54 -10.60 5.97 3.13
CA VAL A 54 -9.34 6.57 3.60
C VAL A 54 -8.84 7.67 2.67
N THR A 55 -9.00 7.53 1.36
CA THR A 55 -8.54 8.55 0.43
C THR A 55 -9.41 9.80 0.44
N SER A 56 -10.64 9.71 0.98
CA SER A 56 -11.54 10.85 1.07
C SER A 56 -11.00 12.00 1.93
N THR A 57 -10.07 11.70 2.85
CA THR A 57 -9.45 12.69 3.73
C THR A 57 -8.02 13.03 3.33
N GLN A 58 -7.50 12.42 2.27
CA GLN A 58 -6.11 12.57 1.84
C GLN A 58 -5.99 13.51 0.65
N ALA A 59 -4.89 14.23 0.58
CA ALA A 59 -4.54 15.11 -0.53
C ALA A 59 -3.02 15.17 -0.68
N GLU A 60 -2.57 15.54 -1.87
CA GLU A 60 -1.14 15.72 -2.16
C GLU A 60 -0.30 14.51 -1.75
N VAL A 61 -0.78 13.32 -2.10
CA VAL A 61 -0.15 12.05 -1.75
C VAL A 61 1.07 11.80 -2.63
N GLN A 62 2.20 11.51 -2.00
CA GLN A 62 3.42 11.06 -2.68
C GLN A 62 3.84 9.74 -2.06
N VAL A 63 4.11 8.75 -2.89
CA VAL A 63 4.49 7.41 -2.44
C VAL A 63 5.78 6.99 -3.10
N THR A 64 6.74 6.56 -2.28
CA THR A 64 7.96 5.93 -2.75
C THR A 64 7.96 4.48 -2.26
N MET A 65 8.09 3.53 -3.18
CA MET A 65 8.18 2.11 -2.84
C MET A 65 9.65 1.70 -2.82
N GLY A 66 10.01 0.92 -1.82
CA GLY A 66 11.32 0.31 -1.75
C GLY A 66 11.45 -0.83 -2.73
N ARG A 67 12.66 -1.36 -2.85
CA ARG A 67 12.93 -2.53 -3.68
C ARG A 67 12.31 -3.77 -3.02
N PRO A 68 11.46 -4.52 -3.72
CA PRO A 68 10.82 -5.69 -3.14
C PRO A 68 11.82 -6.80 -2.75
N ILE A 69 11.52 -7.46 -1.64
CA ILE A 69 12.19 -8.69 -1.23
C ILE A 69 11.21 -9.81 -1.56
N VAL A 70 11.61 -10.75 -2.41
CA VAL A 70 10.71 -11.77 -2.94
C VAL A 70 11.19 -13.17 -2.57
N ASP A 71 10.28 -13.99 -2.07
CA ASP A 71 10.52 -15.40 -1.76
C ASP A 71 9.31 -16.20 -2.25
N GLY A 72 9.42 -16.75 -3.46
CA GLY A 72 8.32 -17.47 -4.09
C GLY A 72 7.06 -16.58 -4.21
N PRO A 73 5.90 -17.05 -3.72
CA PRO A 73 4.65 -16.28 -3.78
C PRO A 73 4.57 -15.19 -2.73
N ARG A 74 5.58 -15.03 -1.89
CA ARG A 74 5.60 -14.04 -0.80
C ARG A 74 6.55 -12.91 -1.13
N ALA A 75 6.18 -11.70 -0.69
CA ALA A 75 7.06 -10.54 -0.85
C ALA A 75 6.89 -9.56 0.29
N ALA A 76 7.93 -8.77 0.53
CA ALA A 76 7.90 -7.65 1.43
C ALA A 76 8.36 -6.41 0.67
N VAL A 77 7.65 -5.30 0.84
CA VAL A 77 7.97 -4.04 0.15
C VAL A 77 7.82 -2.91 1.14
N GLU A 78 8.87 -2.14 1.35
CA GLU A 78 8.79 -0.93 2.15
C GLU A 78 8.10 0.19 1.37
N PHE A 79 7.41 1.08 2.08
CA PHE A 79 6.86 2.29 1.48
C PHE A 79 7.16 3.51 2.34
N TRP A 80 7.27 4.64 1.67
CA TRP A 80 7.41 5.96 2.31
C TRP A 80 6.38 6.88 1.68
N THR A 81 5.39 7.29 2.45
CA THR A 81 4.28 8.10 1.94
C THR A 81 4.20 9.41 2.70
N THR A 82 4.11 10.49 1.97
CA THR A 82 3.79 11.81 2.53
C THR A 82 2.46 12.26 1.96
N MET A 83 1.67 12.93 2.77
CA MET A 83 0.36 13.40 2.35
C MET A 83 -0.14 14.51 3.26
N GLU A 84 -1.21 15.14 2.83
CA GLU A 84 -2.07 15.93 3.69
C GLU A 84 -3.27 15.05 4.07
N ASN A 85 -3.52 14.88 5.34
CA ASN A 85 -4.63 14.06 5.83
C ASN A 85 -5.51 14.92 6.75
N SER A 86 -6.73 15.15 6.33
CA SER A 86 -7.68 16.05 7.03
C SER A 86 -7.07 17.43 7.31
N GLY A 87 -6.31 17.95 6.35
CA GLY A 87 -5.68 19.26 6.43
C GLY A 87 -4.32 19.30 7.14
N GLU A 88 -3.84 18.17 7.65
CA GLU A 88 -2.55 18.09 8.34
C GLU A 88 -1.54 17.31 7.54
N GLU A 89 -0.31 17.81 7.46
CA GLU A 89 0.77 17.11 6.77
C GLU A 89 1.30 15.97 7.64
N VAL A 90 1.41 14.79 7.04
CA VAL A 90 1.84 13.57 7.74
C VAL A 90 2.75 12.73 6.87
N THR A 91 3.53 11.87 7.52
CA THR A 91 4.37 10.88 6.87
C THR A 91 4.06 9.50 7.45
N LEU A 92 3.82 8.53 6.57
CA LEU A 92 3.67 7.13 6.93
C LEU A 92 4.80 6.34 6.31
N VAL A 93 5.49 5.55 7.13
CA VAL A 93 6.58 4.70 6.67
C VAL A 93 6.33 3.30 7.18
N GLY A 94 6.41 2.32 6.29
CA GLY A 94 6.15 0.97 6.72
C GLY A 94 6.54 -0.08 5.71
N CYS A 95 5.99 -1.26 5.91
CA CYS A 95 6.26 -2.42 5.08
C CYS A 95 4.95 -3.15 4.79
N LEU A 96 4.77 -3.53 3.54
CA LEU A 96 3.69 -4.40 3.11
C LEU A 96 4.20 -5.82 3.05
N LEU A 97 3.53 -6.73 3.75
CA LEU A 97 3.79 -8.16 3.63
C LEU A 97 2.71 -8.76 2.73
N LEU A 98 3.12 -9.38 1.65
CA LEU A 98 2.25 -9.73 0.53
C LEU A 98 2.33 -11.22 0.22
N THR A 99 1.20 -11.79 -0.21
CA THR A 99 1.18 -13.08 -0.91
C THR A 99 0.45 -12.93 -2.24
N PHE A 100 0.87 -13.69 -3.24
CA PHE A 100 0.36 -13.59 -4.60
C PHE A 100 -0.16 -14.92 -5.11
N ASP A 101 -1.13 -14.86 -6.04
CA ASP A 101 -1.53 -16.02 -6.81
C ASP A 101 -0.64 -16.19 -8.05
N ASP A 102 -0.94 -17.21 -8.87
CA ASP A 102 -0.16 -17.50 -10.07
C ASP A 102 -0.31 -16.44 -11.16
N ASP A 103 -1.35 -15.63 -11.10
CA ASP A 103 -1.63 -14.56 -12.08
C ASP A 103 -1.01 -13.23 -11.66
N GLY A 104 -0.31 -13.18 -10.53
CA GLY A 104 0.32 -11.97 -10.03
C GLY A 104 -0.62 -11.03 -9.30
N GLN A 105 -1.81 -11.50 -8.91
CA GLN A 105 -2.72 -10.74 -8.07
C GLN A 105 -2.47 -11.03 -6.60
N CYS A 106 -2.62 -10.03 -5.76
CA CYS A 106 -2.37 -10.15 -4.34
C CYS A 106 -3.51 -10.89 -3.64
N ARG A 107 -3.17 -11.97 -2.93
CA ARG A 107 -4.12 -12.73 -2.10
C ARG A 107 -4.25 -12.16 -0.71
N SER A 108 -3.15 -11.64 -0.16
CA SER A 108 -3.17 -11.06 1.17
C SER A 108 -2.15 -9.95 1.28
N LEU A 109 -2.56 -8.92 1.99
CA LEU A 109 -1.70 -7.79 2.33
C LEU A 109 -1.84 -7.52 3.81
N SER A 110 -0.71 -7.41 4.50
CA SER A 110 -0.65 -6.88 5.87
C SER A 110 0.26 -5.68 5.87
N GLU A 111 -0.21 -4.59 6.44
CA GLU A 111 0.52 -3.34 6.51
C GLU A 111 1.02 -3.10 7.92
N TYR A 112 2.33 -2.88 8.04
CA TYR A 112 3.00 -2.53 9.30
C TYR A 112 3.61 -1.16 9.10
N TYR A 113 3.20 -0.16 9.89
CA TYR A 113 3.66 1.19 9.63
C TYR A 113 3.83 2.02 10.90
N GLU A 114 4.66 3.05 10.75
CA GLU A 114 4.83 4.11 11.73
C GLU A 114 4.32 5.42 11.15
N PHE A 115 3.89 6.30 12.02
CA PHE A 115 3.30 7.59 11.67
C PHE A 115 4.13 8.70 12.28
N ALA A 116 4.34 9.78 11.51
CA ALA A 116 4.99 11.00 11.99
C ALA A 116 4.24 12.23 11.48
N GLU A 117 4.25 13.30 12.27
CA GLU A 117 3.72 14.59 11.85
C GLU A 117 4.69 15.26 10.87
N GLY A 118 4.14 16.02 9.92
CA GLY A 118 4.91 16.74 8.90
C GLY A 118 5.30 15.90 7.72
N ARG A 119 5.84 16.53 6.69
CA ARG A 119 6.39 15.86 5.52
C ARG A 119 7.87 15.66 5.74
N LEU A 120 8.28 14.40 5.91
CA LEU A 120 9.67 14.03 6.13
C LEU A 120 10.19 13.29 4.91
N ASP A 121 11.37 13.68 4.44
CA ASP A 121 12.01 13.00 3.31
C ASP A 121 12.71 11.73 3.78
N PRO A 122 12.71 10.66 2.96
CA PRO A 122 13.45 9.46 3.30
C PRO A 122 14.95 9.73 3.33
N PRO A 123 15.70 9.00 4.19
CA PRO A 123 17.15 9.11 4.18
C PRO A 123 17.73 8.65 2.84
N ALA A 124 18.95 9.11 2.55
CA ALA A 124 19.64 8.71 1.34
C ALA A 124 19.78 7.19 1.28
N ALA A 125 19.57 6.61 0.08
CA ALA A 125 19.60 5.17 -0.17
C ALA A 125 18.48 4.34 0.50
N TRP A 126 17.50 4.99 1.10
CA TRP A 126 16.34 4.27 1.64
C TRP A 126 15.65 3.48 0.53
N GLY A 127 15.29 2.21 0.84
CA GLY A 127 14.56 1.36 -0.09
C GLY A 127 15.39 0.78 -1.23
N ALA A 128 16.70 1.03 -1.28
CA ALA A 128 17.54 0.58 -2.36
C ALA A 128 18.10 -0.84 -2.16
N LEU A 129 18.01 -1.38 -0.96
CA LEU A 129 18.57 -2.69 -0.61
C LEU A 129 17.62 -3.82 -0.94
#